data_9665e427cf855734a6222a95cf3f8162
#
_entry.id   9665e427cf855734a6222a95cf3f8162
#
_cell.length_a   1.000
_cell.length_b   1.000
_cell.length_c   1.000
_cell.angle_alpha   90.00
_cell.angle_beta   90.00
_cell.angle_gamma   90.00
#
_symmetry.space_group_name_H-M   'P 1'
#
loop_
_entity.id
_entity.type
_entity.pdbx_description
1 polymer ?
#
loop_
_entity_poly.entity_id
_entity_poly.type
_entity_poly.pdbx_seq_one_letter_code
_entity_poly.pdbx_strand_id
1 'polypeptide(L)'
;KRVRKREYDTAARRRTLQKADETWREGRAFVPTNSGDANWMRRHGRESDFKRIEPGVYVRQSAWNDLDVAQRELLTIRGLAEQGAVKGFWCFSAALIRGLEVPFPLLARRYLVCSNIPSTSCADVSIAKADRVGPLECVDGVHVTSFWRTVEDCLLKAPFGMGLAIADSALRLSGETAEQLEQRLARDAARRHGLRRALAVASHADGLSENGGESRFRAFFIMNGFEIPRLQVEFKDPLDQKRTY
;
A
#
# COMPACT_ATOMS: atom_id res chain seq x y z
N LYS A 1 20.66 -37.91 26.36
CA LYS A 1 20.67 -36.46 26.01
C LYS A 1 20.33 -36.18 24.54
N ARG A 2 20.84 -36.95 23.53
CA ARG A 2 20.53 -36.76 22.10
C ARG A 2 19.06 -37.04 21.76
N VAL A 3 18.40 -38.03 22.34
CA VAL A 3 16.98 -38.38 22.04
C VAL A 3 16.05 -37.27 22.54
N ARG A 4 16.19 -36.81 23.81
CA ARG A 4 15.39 -35.68 24.34
C ARG A 4 15.55 -34.38 23.55
N LYS A 5 16.76 -34.10 23.01
CA LYS A 5 16.99 -32.93 22.15
C LYS A 5 16.26 -33.03 20.83
N ARG A 6 16.19 -34.22 20.19
CA ARG A 6 15.42 -34.45 18.95
C ARG A 6 13.91 -34.34 19.16
N GLU A 7 13.39 -34.86 20.28
CA GLU A 7 11.96 -34.74 20.61
C GLU A 7 11.55 -33.30 20.92
N TYR A 8 12.41 -32.56 21.65
CA TYR A 8 12.18 -31.14 21.92
C TYR A 8 12.20 -30.29 20.65
N ASP A 9 13.13 -30.55 19.74
CA ASP A 9 13.22 -29.91 18.41
C ASP A 9 11.97 -30.19 17.56
N THR A 10 11.44 -31.42 17.62
CA THR A 10 10.24 -31.81 16.89
C THR A 10 8.97 -31.13 17.42
N ALA A 11 8.82 -31.00 18.74
CA ALA A 11 7.68 -30.33 19.36
C ALA A 11 7.72 -28.80 19.16
N ALA A 12 8.91 -28.18 19.25
CA ALA A 12 9.10 -26.77 18.93
C ALA A 12 8.79 -26.48 17.46
N ARG A 13 9.25 -27.34 16.53
CA ARG A 13 8.95 -27.28 15.10
C ARG A 13 7.45 -27.30 14.84
N ARG A 14 6.72 -28.25 15.41
CA ARG A 14 5.27 -28.36 15.22
C ARG A 14 4.55 -27.09 15.68
N ARG A 15 4.89 -26.57 16.84
CA ARG A 15 4.29 -25.33 17.39
C ARG A 15 4.54 -24.11 16.51
N THR A 16 5.78 -23.91 16.06
CA THR A 16 6.12 -22.76 15.19
C THR A 16 5.40 -22.85 13.85
N LEU A 17 5.37 -24.04 13.22
CA LEU A 17 4.65 -24.26 11.97
C LEU A 17 3.15 -24.06 12.14
N GLN A 18 2.56 -24.58 13.21
CA GLN A 18 1.13 -24.40 13.47
C GLN A 18 0.76 -22.92 13.59
N LYS A 19 1.52 -22.13 14.36
CA LYS A 19 1.32 -20.68 14.46
C LYS A 19 1.45 -19.99 13.10
N ALA A 20 2.47 -20.34 12.33
CA ALA A 20 2.68 -19.76 11.02
C ALA A 20 1.54 -20.10 10.04
N ASP A 21 1.01 -21.32 10.10
CA ASP A 21 -0.13 -21.76 9.31
C ASP A 21 -1.44 -21.07 9.73
N GLU A 22 -1.66 -20.90 11.02
CA GLU A 22 -2.82 -20.17 11.55
C GLU A 22 -2.79 -18.71 11.10
N THR A 23 -1.65 -18.01 11.26
CA THR A 23 -1.46 -16.64 10.81
C THR A 23 -1.70 -16.51 9.31
N TRP A 24 -1.20 -17.47 8.52
CA TRP A 24 -1.42 -17.46 7.07
C TRP A 24 -2.90 -17.65 6.68
N ARG A 25 -3.64 -18.53 7.36
CA ARG A 25 -5.10 -18.72 7.13
C ARG A 25 -5.90 -17.45 7.43
N GLU A 26 -5.40 -16.60 8.31
CA GLU A 26 -5.96 -15.26 8.61
C GLU A 26 -5.55 -14.20 7.57
N GLY A 27 -4.85 -14.57 6.50
CA GLY A 27 -4.39 -13.66 5.45
C GLY A 27 -3.24 -12.74 5.88
N ARG A 28 -2.44 -13.15 6.89
CA ARG A 28 -1.34 -12.36 7.44
C ARG A 28 0.01 -13.03 7.25
N ALA A 29 1.07 -12.24 7.16
CA ALA A 29 2.44 -12.73 7.23
C ALA A 29 2.76 -13.20 8.65
N PHE A 30 3.55 -14.25 8.79
CA PHE A 30 4.00 -14.72 10.10
C PHE A 30 5.18 -13.88 10.61
N VAL A 31 5.00 -13.27 11.77
CA VAL A 31 6.02 -12.52 12.51
C VAL A 31 6.30 -13.25 13.81
N PRO A 32 7.50 -13.86 13.98
CA PRO A 32 7.86 -14.55 15.22
C PRO A 32 7.88 -13.59 16.42
N THR A 33 7.15 -13.92 17.46
CA THR A 33 7.07 -13.09 18.68
C THR A 33 8.13 -13.43 19.74
N ASN A 34 8.91 -14.49 19.52
CA ASN A 34 9.99 -14.91 20.43
C ASN A 34 11.22 -15.39 19.66
N SER A 35 12.37 -15.41 20.35
CA SER A 35 13.65 -15.78 19.76
C SER A 35 13.72 -17.24 19.30
N GLY A 36 12.97 -18.15 19.93
CA GLY A 36 12.90 -19.56 19.56
C GLY A 36 12.27 -19.75 18.17
N ASP A 37 11.07 -19.20 17.98
CA ASP A 37 10.35 -19.21 16.70
C ASP A 37 11.17 -18.49 15.61
N ALA A 38 11.76 -17.32 15.92
CA ALA A 38 12.59 -16.56 15.00
C ALA A 38 13.82 -17.34 14.53
N ASN A 39 14.54 -17.98 15.46
CA ASN A 39 15.71 -18.81 15.13
C ASN A 39 15.32 -20.05 14.32
N TRP A 40 14.17 -20.64 14.65
CA TRP A 40 13.69 -21.82 13.92
C TRP A 40 13.32 -21.43 12.50
N MET A 41 12.51 -20.40 12.27
CA MET A 41 12.12 -19.93 10.95
C MET A 41 13.32 -19.52 10.09
N ARG A 42 14.32 -18.87 10.68
CA ARG A 42 15.55 -18.50 9.98
C ARG A 42 16.32 -19.71 9.44
N ARG A 43 16.32 -20.83 10.18
CA ARG A 43 17.07 -22.06 9.84
C ARG A 43 16.30 -22.99 8.94
N HIS A 44 14.99 -23.13 9.16
CA HIS A 44 14.16 -24.19 8.59
C HIS A 44 12.93 -23.70 7.82
N GLY A 45 12.65 -22.40 7.80
CA GLY A 45 11.46 -21.84 7.16
C GLY A 45 11.38 -22.23 5.70
N ARG A 46 12.49 -22.13 4.96
CA ARG A 46 12.56 -22.47 3.53
C ARG A 46 12.23 -23.93 3.23
N GLU A 47 12.71 -24.86 4.07
CA GLU A 47 12.42 -26.29 3.95
C GLU A 47 10.96 -26.64 4.29
N SER A 48 10.23 -25.71 4.90
CA SER A 48 8.86 -25.85 5.38
C SER A 48 7.87 -24.96 4.61
N ASP A 49 8.19 -24.62 3.35
CA ASP A 49 7.39 -23.77 2.46
C ASP A 49 7.19 -22.33 2.98
N PHE A 50 8.13 -21.78 3.77
CA PHE A 50 8.09 -20.39 4.17
C PHE A 50 9.26 -19.59 3.57
N LYS A 51 8.91 -18.47 2.92
CA LYS A 51 9.84 -17.48 2.39
C LYS A 51 9.95 -16.30 3.36
N ARG A 52 11.18 -15.88 3.65
CA ARG A 52 11.42 -14.61 4.33
C ARG A 52 11.35 -13.49 3.33
N ILE A 53 10.39 -12.57 3.48
CA ILE A 53 10.21 -11.40 2.62
C ILE A 53 10.91 -10.15 3.19
N GLU A 54 10.96 -10.05 4.53
CA GLU A 54 11.71 -9.03 5.27
C GLU A 54 12.40 -9.68 6.49
N PRO A 55 13.39 -9.03 7.11
CA PRO A 55 13.94 -9.53 8.37
C PRO A 55 12.85 -9.79 9.40
N GLY A 56 12.63 -11.07 9.75
CA GLY A 56 11.59 -11.48 10.71
C GLY A 56 10.16 -11.54 10.18
N VAL A 57 9.93 -11.37 8.89
CA VAL A 57 8.60 -11.50 8.27
C VAL A 57 8.60 -12.66 7.27
N TYR A 58 7.67 -13.60 7.44
CA TYR A 58 7.62 -14.83 6.66
C TYR A 58 6.23 -15.03 6.04
N VAL A 59 6.19 -15.57 4.81
CA VAL A 59 4.97 -15.90 4.07
C VAL A 59 5.09 -17.31 3.48
N ARG A 60 3.97 -17.93 3.12
CA ARG A 60 4.00 -19.18 2.38
C ARG A 60 4.58 -18.96 0.98
N GLN A 61 5.64 -19.70 0.64
CA GLN A 61 6.31 -19.58 -0.65
C GLN A 61 5.40 -19.98 -1.81
N SER A 62 4.66 -21.08 -1.66
CA SER A 62 3.74 -21.59 -2.67
C SER A 62 2.67 -20.57 -3.04
N ALA A 63 2.04 -19.94 -2.07
CA ALA A 63 0.98 -18.96 -2.30
C ALA A 63 1.49 -17.54 -2.63
N TRP A 64 2.72 -17.20 -2.27
CA TRP A 64 3.31 -15.91 -2.58
C TRP A 64 3.36 -15.61 -4.08
N ASN A 65 3.56 -16.63 -4.89
CA ASN A 65 3.71 -16.48 -6.33
C ASN A 65 2.38 -16.12 -7.01
N ASP A 66 1.25 -16.51 -6.41
CA ASP A 66 -0.09 -16.25 -6.93
C ASP A 66 -0.60 -14.85 -6.56
N LEU A 67 0.06 -14.16 -5.63
CA LEU A 67 -0.30 -12.80 -5.22
C LEU A 67 0.18 -11.77 -6.25
N ASP A 68 -0.64 -10.76 -6.48
CA ASP A 68 -0.24 -9.58 -7.25
C ASP A 68 0.72 -8.67 -6.46
N VAL A 69 1.22 -7.62 -7.11
CA VAL A 69 2.19 -6.69 -6.51
C VAL A 69 1.61 -5.96 -5.30
N ALA A 70 0.35 -5.53 -5.37
CA ALA A 70 -0.30 -4.79 -4.28
C ALA A 70 -0.55 -5.70 -3.07
N GLN A 71 -1.01 -6.94 -3.29
CA GLN A 71 -1.20 -7.94 -2.24
C GLN A 71 0.12 -8.29 -1.53
N ARG A 72 1.20 -8.45 -2.30
CA ARG A 72 2.55 -8.69 -1.73
C ARG A 72 3.01 -7.53 -0.88
N GLU A 73 2.81 -6.30 -1.36
CA GLU A 73 3.21 -5.10 -0.61
C GLU A 73 2.35 -4.92 0.66
N LEU A 74 1.04 -5.16 0.60
CA LEU A 74 0.15 -5.14 1.76
C LEU A 74 0.59 -6.12 2.85
N LEU A 75 0.90 -7.38 2.49
CA LEU A 75 1.42 -8.36 3.44
C LEU A 75 2.74 -7.93 4.06
N THR A 76 3.62 -7.33 3.26
CA THR A 76 4.91 -6.83 3.74
C THR A 76 4.75 -5.67 4.71
N ILE A 77 3.92 -4.68 4.37
CA ILE A 77 3.63 -3.51 5.23
C ILE A 77 3.03 -3.96 6.56
N ARG A 78 2.01 -4.84 6.53
CA ARG A 78 1.36 -5.37 7.73
C ARG A 78 2.34 -6.16 8.60
N GLY A 79 3.21 -6.98 8.01
CA GLY A 79 4.24 -7.71 8.73
C GLY A 79 5.28 -6.80 9.39
N LEU A 80 5.71 -5.73 8.73
CA LEU A 80 6.61 -4.72 9.30
C LEU A 80 5.95 -3.92 10.43
N ALA A 81 4.65 -3.61 10.31
CA ALA A 81 3.88 -2.95 11.35
C ALA A 81 3.76 -3.84 12.60
N GLU A 82 3.40 -5.12 12.43
CA GLU A 82 3.29 -6.10 13.51
C GLU A 82 4.62 -6.33 14.24
N GLN A 83 5.73 -6.27 13.49
CA GLN A 83 7.07 -6.37 14.07
C GLN A 83 7.45 -5.17 14.96
N GLY A 84 6.77 -4.02 14.80
CA GLY A 84 7.08 -2.79 15.54
C GLY A 84 8.39 -2.11 15.15
N ALA A 85 8.99 -2.50 14.02
CA ALA A 85 10.25 -1.96 13.53
C ALA A 85 10.13 -0.51 13.00
N VAL A 86 8.92 -0.10 12.65
CA VAL A 86 8.60 1.22 12.11
C VAL A 86 7.51 1.90 12.93
N LYS A 87 7.48 3.22 12.93
CA LYS A 87 6.40 4.00 13.58
C LYS A 87 5.13 4.01 12.75
N GLY A 88 5.24 3.86 11.45
CA GLY A 88 4.12 3.84 10.53
C GLY A 88 4.57 4.00 9.08
N PHE A 89 3.62 4.36 8.23
CA PHE A 89 3.82 4.49 6.79
C PHE A 89 3.26 5.82 6.28
N TRP A 90 3.80 6.29 5.14
CA TRP A 90 3.38 7.53 4.49
C TRP A 90 3.34 7.36 2.97
N CYS A 91 2.85 8.35 2.24
CA CYS A 91 2.83 8.38 0.79
C CYS A 91 2.19 7.10 0.18
N PHE A 92 2.79 6.48 -0.83
CA PHE A 92 2.20 5.34 -1.55
C PHE A 92 1.95 4.10 -0.67
N SER A 93 2.78 3.85 0.33
CA SER A 93 2.55 2.76 1.28
C SER A 93 1.33 3.02 2.18
N ALA A 94 1.14 4.25 2.64
CA ALA A 94 -0.07 4.65 3.37
C ALA A 94 -1.31 4.65 2.47
N ALA A 95 -1.17 5.11 1.23
CA ALA A 95 -2.25 5.11 0.23
C ALA A 95 -2.79 3.70 -0.03
N LEU A 96 -1.90 2.72 -0.15
CA LEU A 96 -2.27 1.32 -0.34
C LEU A 96 -3.06 0.77 0.87
N ILE A 97 -2.62 1.06 2.10
CA ILE A 97 -3.35 0.67 3.33
C ILE A 97 -4.73 1.33 3.42
N ARG A 98 -4.85 2.56 2.91
CA ARG A 98 -6.12 3.31 2.87
C ARG A 98 -7.06 2.90 1.74
N GLY A 99 -6.68 1.92 0.92
CA GLY A 99 -7.49 1.43 -0.18
C GLY A 99 -7.54 2.36 -1.39
N LEU A 100 -6.58 3.29 -1.50
CA LEU A 100 -6.46 4.12 -2.69
C LEU A 100 -5.90 3.32 -3.88
N GLU A 101 -6.27 3.71 -5.09
CA GLU A 101 -5.80 3.10 -6.34
C GLU A 101 -4.34 3.49 -6.62
N VAL A 102 -3.41 2.72 -6.08
CA VAL A 102 -1.97 2.97 -6.26
C VAL A 102 -1.44 2.13 -7.41
N PRO A 103 -1.07 2.74 -8.55
CA PRO A 103 -0.47 2.03 -9.67
C PRO A 103 0.81 1.27 -9.27
N PHE A 104 0.94 0.01 -9.71
CA PHE A 104 2.01 -0.90 -9.29
C PHE A 104 3.45 -0.36 -9.43
N PRO A 105 3.83 0.48 -10.44
CA PRO A 105 5.18 1.03 -10.50
C PRO A 105 5.53 1.92 -9.30
N LEU A 106 4.54 2.53 -8.64
CA LEU A 106 4.74 3.35 -7.44
C LEU A 106 5.00 2.51 -6.19
N LEU A 107 4.67 1.22 -6.22
CA LEU A 107 4.91 0.25 -5.14
C LEU A 107 6.34 -0.33 -5.16
N ALA A 108 7.16 0.02 -6.15
CA ALA A 108 8.56 -0.39 -6.20
C ALA A 108 9.39 0.17 -5.04
N ARG A 109 8.90 1.22 -4.38
CA ARG A 109 9.55 1.85 -3.22
C ARG A 109 8.60 1.91 -2.04
N ARG A 110 9.06 1.45 -0.88
CA ARG A 110 8.30 1.49 0.38
C ARG A 110 8.55 2.79 1.14
N TYR A 111 7.50 3.35 1.74
CA TYR A 111 7.51 4.64 2.41
C TYR A 111 7.26 4.48 3.91
N LEU A 112 8.33 4.54 4.71
CA LEU A 112 8.34 4.26 6.14
C LEU A 112 8.43 5.55 6.96
N VAL A 113 7.82 5.53 8.15
CA VAL A 113 7.98 6.56 9.19
C VAL A 113 8.78 5.97 10.35
N CYS A 114 9.90 6.59 10.68
CA CYS A 114 10.76 6.17 11.77
C CYS A 114 11.07 7.32 12.73
N SER A 115 11.45 7.00 13.97
CA SER A 115 11.93 7.99 14.94
C SER A 115 13.24 8.62 14.47
N ASN A 116 14.16 7.78 13.97
CA ASN A 116 15.45 8.19 13.44
C ASN A 116 15.62 7.69 12.00
N ILE A 117 16.30 8.49 11.16
CA ILE A 117 16.67 8.05 9.82
C ILE A 117 17.98 7.27 9.94
N PRO A 118 18.04 6.00 9.49
CA PRO A 118 19.28 5.26 9.43
C PRO A 118 20.31 5.98 8.55
N SER A 119 21.58 5.85 8.89
CA SER A 119 22.68 6.39 8.10
C SER A 119 22.83 5.75 6.71
N THR A 120 22.30 4.54 6.56
CA THR A 120 22.35 3.79 5.30
C THR A 120 21.03 3.99 4.53
N SER A 121 21.11 4.57 3.34
CA SER A 121 19.97 4.68 2.42
C SER A 121 19.81 3.38 1.64
N CYS A 122 18.58 2.90 1.49
CA CYS A 122 18.22 1.81 0.59
C CYS A 122 17.43 2.41 -0.58
N ALA A 123 17.73 1.99 -1.82
CA ALA A 123 17.04 2.49 -3.01
C ALA A 123 15.53 2.21 -2.96
N ASP A 124 15.16 1.07 -2.37
CA ASP A 124 13.78 0.58 -2.34
C ASP A 124 12.96 1.10 -1.14
N VAL A 125 13.56 1.98 -0.32
CA VAL A 125 12.92 2.51 0.88
C VAL A 125 13.08 4.02 0.96
N SER A 126 12.00 4.72 1.27
CA SER A 126 11.99 6.15 1.60
C SER A 126 11.57 6.33 3.05
N ILE A 127 12.44 6.93 3.86
CA ILE A 127 12.20 7.10 5.29
C ILE A 127 11.93 8.56 5.59
N ALA A 128 10.80 8.82 6.27
CA ALA A 128 10.48 10.12 6.84
C ALA A 128 10.62 10.07 8.37
N LYS A 129 11.05 11.18 8.98
CA LYS A 129 10.98 11.35 10.43
C LYS A 129 9.54 11.56 10.89
N ALA A 130 9.17 10.99 12.03
CA ALA A 130 7.83 11.08 12.58
C ALA A 130 7.36 12.55 12.79
N ASP A 131 8.25 13.44 13.20
CA ASP A 131 7.98 14.87 13.38
C ASP A 131 7.66 15.64 12.09
N ARG A 132 8.01 15.09 10.93
CA ARG A 132 7.79 15.72 9.61
C ARG A 132 6.51 15.30 8.91
N VAL A 133 5.92 14.19 9.31
CA VAL A 133 4.72 13.63 8.65
C VAL A 133 3.41 13.99 9.36
N GLY A 134 3.50 14.56 10.57
CA GLY A 134 2.35 14.87 11.41
C GLY A 134 1.82 13.62 12.15
N PRO A 135 0.64 13.74 12.78
CA PRO A 135 0.03 12.65 13.53
C PRO A 135 -0.28 11.46 12.62
N LEU A 136 -0.10 10.26 13.17
CA LEU A 136 -0.45 9.01 12.49
C LEU A 136 -1.82 8.53 12.98
N GLU A 137 -2.59 7.94 12.08
CA GLU A 137 -3.87 7.27 12.35
C GLU A 137 -3.69 5.76 12.23
N CYS A 138 -4.47 5.01 13.00
CA CYS A 138 -4.47 3.54 12.90
C CYS A 138 -5.54 3.10 11.91
N VAL A 139 -5.14 2.45 10.82
CA VAL A 139 -6.02 1.86 9.81
C VAL A 139 -5.69 0.38 9.71
N ASP A 140 -6.66 -0.50 9.97
CA ASP A 140 -6.50 -1.96 9.99
C ASP A 140 -5.28 -2.44 10.80
N GLY A 141 -5.02 -1.82 11.97
CA GLY A 141 -3.89 -2.13 12.83
C GLY A 141 -2.54 -1.58 12.36
N VAL A 142 -2.49 -0.80 11.28
CA VAL A 142 -1.28 -0.17 10.73
C VAL A 142 -1.34 1.34 10.96
N HIS A 143 -0.26 1.92 11.48
CA HIS A 143 -0.15 3.37 11.63
C HIS A 143 0.25 4.01 10.30
N VAL A 144 -0.55 4.97 9.83
CA VAL A 144 -0.38 5.66 8.54
C VAL A 144 -0.62 7.17 8.70
N THR A 145 -0.08 7.99 7.80
CA THR A 145 -0.41 9.43 7.74
C THR A 145 -1.91 9.62 7.52
N SER A 146 -2.48 10.75 7.98
CA SER A 146 -3.90 11.08 7.79
C SER A 146 -4.30 11.01 6.31
N PHE A 147 -5.59 10.83 6.02
CA PHE A 147 -6.08 10.57 4.66
C PHE A 147 -5.58 11.62 3.67
N TRP A 148 -5.87 12.89 3.92
CA TRP A 148 -5.50 13.96 2.99
C TRP A 148 -3.99 14.22 2.93
N ARG A 149 -3.28 14.09 4.05
CA ARG A 149 -1.82 14.14 4.03
C ARG A 149 -1.21 13.03 3.16
N THR A 150 -1.80 11.85 3.18
CA THR A 150 -1.39 10.73 2.31
C THR A 150 -1.62 11.06 0.85
N VAL A 151 -2.80 11.57 0.49
CA VAL A 151 -3.14 11.98 -0.88
C VAL A 151 -2.17 13.07 -1.38
N GLU A 152 -1.98 14.14 -0.61
CA GLU A 152 -1.03 15.22 -0.93
C GLU A 152 0.37 14.70 -1.20
N ASP A 153 0.92 13.89 -0.29
CA ASP A 153 2.26 13.33 -0.42
C ASP A 153 2.40 12.46 -1.69
N CYS A 154 1.34 11.75 -2.08
CA CYS A 154 1.28 10.98 -3.31
C CYS A 154 1.27 11.88 -4.55
N LEU A 155 0.38 12.87 -4.60
CA LEU A 155 0.23 13.74 -5.77
C LEU A 155 1.47 14.60 -6.03
N LEU A 156 2.16 15.03 -4.98
CA LEU A 156 3.42 15.74 -5.09
C LEU A 156 4.55 14.90 -5.73
N LYS A 157 4.46 13.57 -5.70
CA LYS A 157 5.51 12.64 -6.17
C LYS A 157 5.12 11.88 -7.43
N ALA A 158 3.86 11.53 -7.59
CA ALA A 158 3.40 10.70 -8.70
C ALA A 158 3.51 11.42 -10.06
N PRO A 159 3.86 10.72 -11.15
CA PRO A 159 3.61 11.18 -12.51
C PRO A 159 2.11 11.44 -12.73
N PHE A 160 1.77 12.32 -13.68
CA PHE A 160 0.39 12.80 -13.89
C PHE A 160 -0.64 11.65 -13.96
N GLY A 161 -0.48 10.70 -14.88
CA GLY A 161 -1.47 9.62 -15.05
C GLY A 161 -1.59 8.66 -13.87
N MET A 162 -0.50 8.47 -13.11
CA MET A 162 -0.54 7.67 -11.88
C MET A 162 -1.15 8.46 -10.73
N GLY A 163 -0.86 9.77 -10.68
CA GLY A 163 -1.47 10.68 -9.72
C GLY A 163 -2.97 10.80 -9.90
N LEU A 164 -3.44 10.80 -11.15
CA LEU A 164 -4.87 10.87 -11.46
C LEU A 164 -5.64 9.67 -10.90
N ALA A 165 -5.09 8.45 -11.01
CA ALA A 165 -5.71 7.27 -10.41
C ALA A 165 -5.84 7.38 -8.87
N ILE A 166 -4.81 7.92 -8.21
CA ILE A 166 -4.86 8.15 -6.77
C ILE A 166 -5.87 9.26 -6.43
N ALA A 167 -5.90 10.36 -7.18
CA ALA A 167 -6.82 11.48 -6.94
C ALA A 167 -8.28 11.05 -7.15
N ASP A 168 -8.59 10.38 -8.26
CA ASP A 168 -9.94 9.90 -8.57
C ASP A 168 -10.44 8.96 -7.47
N SER A 169 -9.62 7.99 -7.05
CA SER A 169 -9.97 7.08 -5.95
C SER A 169 -10.14 7.81 -4.61
N ALA A 170 -9.35 8.87 -4.36
CA ALA A 170 -9.48 9.67 -3.16
C ALA A 170 -10.81 10.45 -3.14
N LEU A 171 -11.20 11.07 -4.26
CA LEU A 171 -12.49 11.76 -4.39
C LEU A 171 -13.65 10.78 -4.25
N ARG A 172 -13.58 9.60 -4.88
CA ARG A 172 -14.60 8.55 -4.77
C ARG A 172 -14.80 8.09 -3.32
N LEU A 173 -13.70 7.90 -2.57
CA LEU A 173 -13.76 7.45 -1.18
C LEU A 173 -14.21 8.53 -0.20
N SER A 174 -13.87 9.78 -0.45
CA SER A 174 -14.19 10.90 0.46
C SER A 174 -15.51 11.60 0.14
N GLY A 175 -15.97 11.53 -1.11
CA GLY A 175 -17.08 12.35 -1.62
C GLY A 175 -16.73 13.82 -1.82
N GLU A 176 -15.45 14.21 -1.68
CA GLU A 176 -15.01 15.59 -1.97
C GLU A 176 -14.89 15.84 -3.48
N THR A 177 -14.87 17.11 -3.87
CA THR A 177 -14.75 17.55 -5.26
C THR A 177 -13.30 17.86 -5.67
N ALA A 178 -13.05 17.95 -6.97
CA ALA A 178 -11.76 18.36 -7.52
C ALA A 178 -11.33 19.74 -6.98
N GLU A 179 -12.27 20.71 -6.91
CA GLU A 179 -12.01 22.06 -6.40
C GLU A 179 -11.60 22.05 -4.93
N GLN A 180 -12.21 21.19 -4.12
CA GLN A 180 -11.83 21.04 -2.72
C GLN A 180 -10.43 20.44 -2.59
N LEU A 181 -10.07 19.47 -3.43
CA LEU A 181 -8.72 18.91 -3.49
C LEU A 181 -7.68 19.97 -3.91
N GLU A 182 -7.97 20.78 -4.93
CA GLU A 182 -7.11 21.88 -5.36
C GLU A 182 -6.89 22.91 -4.24
N GLN A 183 -7.96 23.36 -3.58
CA GLN A 183 -7.89 24.29 -2.46
C GLN A 183 -7.04 23.74 -1.31
N ARG A 184 -7.19 22.45 -1.01
CA ARG A 184 -6.40 21.77 0.02
C ARG A 184 -4.91 21.74 -0.36
N LEU A 185 -4.57 21.34 -1.58
CA LEU A 185 -3.18 21.33 -2.08
C LEU A 185 -2.56 22.73 -2.06
N ALA A 186 -3.31 23.75 -2.49
CA ALA A 186 -2.84 25.13 -2.48
C ALA A 186 -2.55 25.66 -1.06
N ARG A 187 -3.35 25.26 -0.07
CA ARG A 187 -3.19 25.65 1.33
C ARG A 187 -2.06 24.87 2.02
N ASP A 188 -2.11 23.54 1.94
CA ASP A 188 -1.31 22.66 2.81
C ASP A 188 0.04 22.28 2.18
N ALA A 189 0.16 22.40 0.85
CA ALA A 189 1.38 22.11 0.10
C ALA A 189 2.01 23.32 -0.60
N ALA A 190 1.62 24.54 -0.25
CA ALA A 190 1.94 25.81 -0.94
C ALA A 190 3.43 26.01 -1.31
N ARG A 191 4.36 25.44 -0.55
CA ARG A 191 5.82 25.60 -0.79
C ARG A 191 6.52 24.27 -1.06
N ARG A 192 5.76 23.20 -1.31
CA ARG A 192 6.32 21.86 -1.48
C ARG A 192 6.67 21.60 -2.95
N HIS A 193 7.78 20.94 -3.16
CA HIS A 193 8.19 20.49 -4.51
C HIS A 193 7.11 19.60 -5.12
N GLY A 194 6.78 19.83 -6.39
CA GLY A 194 5.76 19.06 -7.13
C GLY A 194 4.35 19.64 -7.09
N LEU A 195 4.10 20.76 -6.35
CA LEU A 195 2.76 21.35 -6.22
C LEU A 195 2.11 21.64 -7.57
N ARG A 196 2.83 22.22 -8.54
CA ARG A 196 2.26 22.56 -9.86
C ARG A 196 1.73 21.31 -10.58
N ARG A 197 2.43 20.19 -10.49
CA ARG A 197 1.97 18.92 -11.03
C ARG A 197 0.79 18.36 -10.25
N ALA A 198 0.82 18.43 -8.91
CA ALA A 198 -0.28 17.97 -8.06
C ALA A 198 -1.59 18.76 -8.35
N LEU A 199 -1.51 20.09 -8.52
CA LEU A 199 -2.66 20.90 -8.93
C LEU A 199 -3.16 20.54 -10.33
N ALA A 200 -2.26 20.31 -11.28
CA ALA A 200 -2.66 19.83 -12.62
C ALA A 200 -3.35 18.46 -12.57
N VAL A 201 -2.99 17.59 -11.66
CA VAL A 201 -3.72 16.33 -11.42
C VAL A 201 -5.08 16.62 -10.82
N ALA A 202 -5.16 17.44 -9.77
CA ALA A 202 -6.39 17.73 -9.06
C ALA A 202 -7.44 18.39 -9.96
N SER A 203 -7.04 19.31 -10.84
CA SER A 203 -7.96 19.99 -11.80
C SER A 203 -8.60 19.05 -12.83
N HIS A 204 -8.10 17.83 -12.99
CA HIS A 204 -8.67 16.80 -13.85
C HIS A 204 -9.21 15.59 -13.08
N ALA A 205 -9.14 15.61 -11.74
CA ALA A 205 -9.62 14.51 -10.92
C ALA A 205 -11.14 14.41 -10.95
N ASP A 206 -11.64 13.17 -10.96
CA ASP A 206 -13.07 12.90 -11.04
C ASP A 206 -13.39 11.62 -10.24
N GLY A 207 -14.15 11.76 -9.17
CA GLY A 207 -14.58 10.65 -8.31
C GLY A 207 -15.52 9.63 -8.97
N LEU A 208 -16.03 9.92 -10.17
CA LEU A 208 -16.85 8.99 -10.95
C LEU A 208 -16.03 7.88 -11.63
N SER A 209 -14.71 8.00 -11.68
CA SER A 209 -13.84 6.93 -12.18
C SER A 209 -13.91 5.70 -11.27
N GLU A 210 -14.30 4.55 -11.80
CA GLU A 210 -14.51 3.33 -10.99
C GLU A 210 -13.20 2.66 -10.57
N ASN A 211 -12.18 2.79 -11.39
CA ASN A 211 -10.90 2.12 -11.15
C ASN A 211 -9.71 2.90 -11.73
N GLY A 212 -8.50 2.54 -11.25
CA GLY A 212 -7.27 3.20 -11.70
C GLY A 212 -6.92 2.96 -13.18
N GLY A 213 -7.52 1.97 -13.84
CA GLY A 213 -7.41 1.73 -15.28
C GLY A 213 -8.10 2.83 -16.08
N GLU A 214 -9.35 3.15 -15.72
CA GLU A 214 -10.10 4.26 -16.31
C GLU A 214 -9.40 5.60 -16.12
N SER A 215 -8.94 5.87 -14.89
CA SER A 215 -8.20 7.10 -14.58
C SER A 215 -6.96 7.25 -15.46
N ARG A 216 -6.19 6.17 -15.64
CA ARG A 216 -5.00 6.17 -16.49
C ARG A 216 -5.33 6.32 -17.97
N PHE A 217 -6.44 5.74 -18.42
CA PHE A 217 -6.93 5.91 -19.77
C PHE A 217 -7.36 7.38 -20.02
N ARG A 218 -8.12 7.99 -19.10
CA ARG A 218 -8.44 9.41 -19.12
C ARG A 218 -7.17 10.28 -19.18
N ALA A 219 -6.19 9.97 -18.36
CA ALA A 219 -4.91 10.68 -18.36
C ALA A 219 -4.22 10.66 -19.73
N PHE A 220 -4.31 9.54 -20.48
CA PHE A 220 -3.78 9.47 -21.84
C PHE A 220 -4.47 10.48 -22.77
N PHE A 221 -5.79 10.63 -22.72
CA PHE A 221 -6.53 11.61 -23.53
C PHE A 221 -6.14 13.04 -23.14
N ILE A 222 -6.09 13.35 -21.85
CA ILE A 222 -5.72 14.67 -21.33
C ILE A 222 -4.30 15.06 -21.79
N MET A 223 -3.34 14.16 -21.65
CA MET A 223 -1.93 14.43 -21.98
C MET A 223 -1.68 14.61 -23.47
N ASN A 224 -2.54 14.04 -24.33
CA ASN A 224 -2.43 14.15 -25.78
C ASN A 224 -3.40 15.19 -26.38
N GLY A 225 -4.14 15.92 -25.55
CA GLY A 225 -5.07 16.96 -26.01
C GLY A 225 -6.29 16.42 -26.74
N PHE A 226 -6.67 15.17 -26.51
CA PHE A 226 -7.89 14.60 -27.04
C PHE A 226 -9.10 14.97 -26.20
N GLU A 227 -10.30 14.84 -26.78
CA GLU A 227 -11.55 14.98 -26.03
C GLU A 227 -11.60 13.95 -24.89
N ILE A 228 -11.88 14.42 -23.68
CA ILE A 228 -11.87 13.58 -22.48
C ILE A 228 -13.14 12.72 -22.48
N PRO A 229 -13.03 11.38 -22.38
CA PRO A 229 -14.19 10.50 -22.30
C PRO A 229 -15.07 10.84 -21.10
N ARG A 230 -16.38 10.86 -21.31
CA ARG A 230 -17.35 10.98 -20.21
C ARG A 230 -17.38 9.68 -19.41
N LEU A 231 -17.37 9.82 -18.08
CA LEU A 231 -17.51 8.70 -17.16
C LEU A 231 -18.98 8.36 -16.92
N GLN A 232 -19.25 7.10 -16.61
CA GLN A 232 -20.56 6.61 -16.17
C GLN A 232 -21.71 7.03 -17.09
N VAL A 233 -21.50 6.93 -18.42
CA VAL A 233 -22.55 7.22 -19.40
C VAL A 233 -23.50 6.04 -19.49
N GLU A 234 -24.73 6.25 -19.07
CA GLU A 234 -25.79 5.25 -19.20
C GLU A 234 -26.24 5.08 -20.65
N PHE A 235 -26.19 3.88 -21.16
CA PHE A 235 -26.73 3.51 -22.45
C PHE A 235 -27.99 2.64 -22.26
N LYS A 236 -29.09 3.06 -22.85
CA LYS A 236 -30.29 2.21 -22.93
C LYS A 236 -30.10 1.17 -24.03
N ASP A 237 -30.43 -0.08 -23.72
CA ASP A 237 -30.45 -1.12 -24.74
C ASP A 237 -31.46 -0.77 -25.85
N PRO A 238 -31.05 -0.64 -27.11
CA PRO A 238 -32.00 -0.33 -28.20
C PRO A 238 -33.03 -1.43 -28.42
N LEU A 239 -32.77 -2.66 -27.98
CA LEU A 239 -33.66 -3.83 -28.12
C LEU A 239 -34.48 -4.10 -26.84
N ASP A 240 -34.02 -3.67 -25.70
CA ASP A 240 -34.74 -3.78 -24.42
C ASP A 240 -34.59 -2.49 -23.59
N GLN A 241 -35.54 -1.57 -23.79
CA GLN A 241 -35.53 -0.25 -23.10
C GLN A 241 -35.57 -0.31 -21.58
N LYS A 242 -35.78 -1.49 -20.98
CA LYS A 242 -35.74 -1.70 -19.52
C LYS A 242 -34.32 -2.01 -19.02
N ARG A 243 -33.37 -2.30 -19.93
CA ARG A 243 -31.97 -2.54 -19.58
C ARG A 243 -31.14 -1.28 -19.78
N THR A 244 -30.38 -0.91 -18.76
CA THR A 244 -29.38 0.15 -18.79
C THR A 244 -28.02 -0.48 -18.59
N TYR A 245 -27.03 -0.08 -19.37
CA TYR A 245 -25.63 -0.50 -19.24
C TYR A 245 -24.78 0.70 -18.87
#